data_b826815b80d2af8805feefec994e8345
#
_entry.id   b826815b80d2af8805feefec994e8345
#
_cell.length_a   1.000
_cell.length_b   1.000
_cell.length_c   1.000
_cell.angle_alpha   90.00
_cell.angle_beta   90.00
_cell.angle_gamma   90.00
#
_symmetry.space_group_name_H-M   'P 1'
#
loop_
_entity.id
_entity.type
_entity.pdbx_description
1 polymer ?
#
loop_
_entity_poly.entity_id
_entity_poly.type
_entity_poly.pdbx_seq_one_letter_code
_entity_poly.pdbx_strand_id
1 'polypeptide(L)'
;MAKEDTGTTSAAEGKLKALQAAMSKIEKDFGKGSIMRMGDEQIEQVEVIPTGSVALDTALGVGGYPRGRIIEIYGPESSGKTTLAIHAIAEAQKQGGIAAFIDAEHAFDRFYAEKLGVDVDNLWISQPDNGEQALEIADQLIRSSAIDILVVDSVAALTPKKEIEGDMGDSAVGLQARLMSQALRKLTSTIAKTNTCCIFINQLREKIGVMFGNPETTTGGNALKFYSSVRLDIRRVTSIKDGDQVIGNQVRVKIVKNKVAPPFRKAEFEITFGEGISKIGEIVDLGVQYGIIQKSGSWFSYNGTKLAQGRDATKAMIMDNPELAEELEGLIKNAIVEQTK
;
A
#
# COMPACT_ATOMS: atom_id res chain seq x y z
N MET A 1 62.31 8.16 16.50
CA MET A 1 62.15 8.85 15.20
C MET A 1 60.79 8.48 14.67
N ALA A 2 59.84 9.31 14.97
CA ALA A 2 58.49 9.22 14.39
C ALA A 2 58.42 10.23 13.24
N LYS A 3 58.29 9.73 12.03
CA LYS A 3 57.87 10.50 10.84
C LYS A 3 56.60 9.92 10.32
N GLU A 4 55.69 10.85 10.16
CA GLU A 4 54.73 11.00 9.08
C GLU A 4 53.38 10.45 9.27
N ASP A 5 52.46 11.43 9.43
CA ASP A 5 51.12 11.33 8.94
C ASP A 5 50.53 12.72 8.53
N THR A 6 51.36 13.55 7.89
CA THR A 6 50.93 14.91 7.44
C THR A 6 50.48 14.96 5.98
N GLY A 7 50.70 13.93 5.19
CA GLY A 7 50.34 13.88 3.76
C GLY A 7 48.90 13.52 3.48
N THR A 8 48.27 12.70 4.30
CA THR A 8 46.90 12.19 4.13
C THR A 8 45.86 13.21 4.53
N THR A 9 46.12 14.04 5.53
CA THR A 9 45.20 15.13 5.97
C THR A 9 45.08 16.23 4.94
N SER A 10 46.17 16.68 4.32
CA SER A 10 46.17 17.73 3.30
C SER A 10 45.41 17.33 2.01
N ALA A 11 45.56 16.08 1.58
CA ALA A 11 44.84 15.57 0.41
C ALA A 11 43.32 15.42 0.68
N ALA A 12 42.93 15.05 1.89
CA ALA A 12 41.53 14.96 2.31
C ALA A 12 40.88 16.33 2.40
N GLU A 13 41.55 17.32 2.96
CA GLU A 13 41.09 18.73 3.01
C GLU A 13 40.91 19.34 1.62
N GLY A 14 41.83 19.06 0.69
CA GLY A 14 41.72 19.47 -0.70
C GLY A 14 40.49 18.90 -1.40
N LYS A 15 40.19 17.60 -1.17
CA LYS A 15 38.98 16.96 -1.71
C LYS A 15 37.71 17.55 -1.12
N LEU A 16 37.68 17.85 0.18
CA LEU A 16 36.52 18.47 0.84
C LEU A 16 36.25 19.88 0.29
N LYS A 17 37.27 20.70 0.09
CA LYS A 17 37.12 22.03 -0.51
C LYS A 17 36.61 21.97 -1.95
N ALA A 18 37.10 21.02 -2.74
CA ALA A 18 36.62 20.81 -4.11
C ALA A 18 35.15 20.36 -4.13
N LEU A 19 34.77 19.49 -3.21
CA LEU A 19 33.38 19.04 -3.06
C LEU A 19 32.45 20.19 -2.64
N GLN A 20 32.85 21.02 -1.67
CA GLN A 20 32.09 22.20 -1.24
C GLN A 20 31.89 23.21 -2.38
N ALA A 21 32.92 23.46 -3.21
CA ALA A 21 32.78 24.28 -4.38
C ALA A 21 31.81 23.71 -5.42
N ALA A 22 31.85 22.40 -5.64
CA ALA A 22 30.93 21.71 -6.52
C ALA A 22 29.48 21.76 -5.99
N MET A 23 29.27 21.57 -4.68
CA MET A 23 27.96 21.69 -4.03
C MET A 23 27.39 23.09 -4.19
N SER A 24 28.16 24.14 -3.92
CA SER A 24 27.74 25.53 -4.09
C SER A 24 27.34 25.86 -5.54
N LYS A 25 28.05 25.28 -6.52
CA LYS A 25 27.71 25.42 -7.93
C LYS A 25 26.40 24.70 -8.28
N ILE A 26 26.21 23.46 -7.79
CA ILE A 26 24.99 22.67 -8.00
C ILE A 26 23.77 23.41 -7.41
N GLU A 27 23.89 23.93 -6.18
CA GLU A 27 22.81 24.70 -5.56
C GLU A 27 22.48 26.00 -6.30
N LYS A 28 23.49 26.64 -6.87
CA LYS A 28 23.30 27.86 -7.69
C LYS A 28 22.60 27.51 -9.02
N ASP A 29 22.96 26.40 -9.65
CA ASP A 29 22.47 26.06 -10.98
C ASP A 29 21.08 25.34 -10.89
N PHE A 30 20.80 24.60 -9.82
CA PHE A 30 19.62 23.75 -9.67
C PHE A 30 18.72 24.09 -8.47
N GLY A 31 19.12 25.05 -7.63
CA GLY A 31 18.37 25.46 -6.43
C GLY A 31 18.87 24.79 -5.14
N LYS A 32 18.56 25.42 -4.00
CA LYS A 32 18.89 24.86 -2.67
C LYS A 32 18.19 23.50 -2.48
N GLY A 33 18.91 22.54 -1.86
CA GLY A 33 18.41 21.19 -1.64
C GLY A 33 18.59 20.24 -2.82
N SER A 34 19.21 20.70 -3.94
CA SER A 34 19.53 19.82 -5.09
C SER A 34 20.57 18.73 -4.76
N ILE A 35 21.36 18.98 -3.74
CA ILE A 35 22.31 18.03 -3.16
C ILE A 35 22.33 18.21 -1.64
N MET A 36 22.35 17.09 -0.92
CA MET A 36 22.37 17.08 0.55
C MET A 36 23.31 16.00 1.05
N ARG A 37 23.81 16.17 2.26
CA ARG A 37 24.58 15.15 2.94
C ARG A 37 23.64 14.42 3.92
N MET A 38 23.51 13.10 3.79
CA MET A 38 22.61 12.30 4.60
C MET A 38 22.82 12.39 6.13
N GLY A 39 23.99 12.85 6.57
CA GLY A 39 24.29 13.07 8.00
C GLY A 39 23.85 14.42 8.54
N ASP A 40 23.45 15.36 7.69
CA ASP A 40 23.08 16.72 8.08
C ASP A 40 21.57 16.89 8.29
N GLU A 41 20.77 15.92 7.87
CA GLU A 41 19.31 15.90 8.06
C GLU A 41 18.90 14.93 9.16
N GLN A 42 17.90 15.31 9.94
CA GLN A 42 17.16 14.36 10.76
C GLN A 42 16.50 13.34 9.82
N ILE A 43 16.62 12.06 10.13
CA ILE A 43 15.93 11.01 9.37
C ILE A 43 14.42 11.30 9.52
N GLU A 44 13.83 11.90 8.49
CA GLU A 44 12.38 12.11 8.44
C GLU A 44 11.70 10.74 8.46
N GLN A 45 10.78 10.57 9.38
CA GLN A 45 9.92 9.40 9.39
C GLN A 45 9.09 9.40 8.10
N VAL A 46 9.00 8.23 7.47
CA VAL A 46 8.17 8.07 6.27
C VAL A 46 6.71 8.34 6.63
N GLU A 47 6.11 9.38 6.08
CA GLU A 47 4.69 9.64 6.23
C GLU A 47 3.89 8.52 5.56
N VAL A 48 2.81 8.10 6.21
CA VAL A 48 2.02 6.95 5.74
C VAL A 48 0.51 7.21 5.84
N ILE A 49 -0.24 6.49 5.04
CA ILE A 49 -1.68 6.31 5.17
C ILE A 49 -1.91 4.89 5.71
N PRO A 50 -2.59 4.72 6.87
CA PRO A 50 -2.93 3.40 7.39
C PRO A 50 -3.69 2.57 6.37
N THR A 51 -3.49 1.26 6.39
CA THR A 51 -4.16 0.38 5.42
C THR A 51 -5.58 0.00 5.82
N GLY A 52 -5.96 0.29 7.07
CA GLY A 52 -7.19 -0.19 7.70
C GLY A 52 -7.02 -1.55 8.39
N SER A 53 -5.86 -2.20 8.26
CA SER A 53 -5.48 -3.45 8.90
C SER A 53 -4.21 -3.25 9.74
N VAL A 54 -4.29 -3.46 11.05
CA VAL A 54 -3.14 -3.36 11.96
C VAL A 54 -2.07 -4.40 11.61
N ALA A 55 -2.49 -5.60 11.19
CA ALA A 55 -1.58 -6.64 10.75
C ALA A 55 -0.79 -6.22 9.51
N LEU A 56 -1.45 -5.60 8.52
CA LEU A 56 -0.78 -5.15 7.30
C LEU A 56 0.11 -3.94 7.56
N ASP A 57 -0.33 -2.97 8.37
CA ASP A 57 0.46 -1.81 8.79
C ASP A 57 1.76 -2.24 9.47
N THR A 58 1.68 -3.24 10.36
CA THR A 58 2.84 -3.84 11.01
C THR A 58 3.76 -4.55 10.02
N ALA A 59 3.18 -5.32 9.10
CA ALA A 59 3.96 -6.05 8.11
C ALA A 59 4.68 -5.12 7.12
N LEU A 60 4.10 -3.96 6.79
CA LEU A 60 4.72 -2.91 5.98
C LEU A 60 5.92 -2.28 6.67
N GLY A 61 6.00 -2.33 7.99
CA GLY A 61 7.16 -1.91 8.77
C GLY A 61 7.29 -0.39 9.00
N VAL A 62 6.45 0.41 8.35
CA VAL A 62 6.38 1.88 8.50
C VAL A 62 5.01 2.34 8.99
N GLY A 63 4.07 1.40 9.23
CA GLY A 63 2.75 1.70 9.78
C GLY A 63 1.67 2.03 8.76
N GLY A 64 1.90 1.77 7.47
CA GLY A 64 0.91 1.99 6.42
C GLY A 64 1.50 2.10 5.02
N TYR A 65 0.70 2.57 4.08
CA TYR A 65 1.13 2.88 2.72
C TYR A 65 1.98 4.16 2.70
N PRO A 66 3.23 4.11 2.20
CA PRO A 66 4.10 5.28 2.19
C PRO A 66 3.57 6.36 1.26
N ARG A 67 3.49 7.60 1.74
CA ARG A 67 3.19 8.78 0.94
C ARG A 67 4.33 9.08 -0.04
N GLY A 68 4.03 9.76 -1.13
CA GLY A 68 5.02 10.08 -2.16
C GLY A 68 5.52 8.85 -2.94
N ARG A 69 4.78 7.74 -2.91
CA ARG A 69 5.20 6.46 -3.50
C ARG A 69 4.10 5.80 -4.32
N ILE A 70 4.52 4.95 -5.24
CA ILE A 70 3.66 4.07 -6.02
C ILE A 70 3.57 2.73 -5.30
N ILE A 71 2.35 2.28 -5.07
CA ILE A 71 2.00 0.98 -4.50
C ILE A 71 1.27 0.16 -5.56
N GLU A 72 1.62 -1.10 -5.73
CA GLU A 72 0.86 -2.05 -6.53
C GLU A 72 0.20 -3.09 -5.62
N ILE A 73 -1.12 -3.23 -5.72
CA ILE A 73 -1.90 -4.29 -5.06
C ILE A 73 -2.40 -5.22 -6.15
N TYR A 74 -1.99 -6.48 -6.11
CA TYR A 74 -2.38 -7.45 -7.12
C TYR A 74 -2.75 -8.80 -6.52
N GLY A 75 -3.50 -9.58 -7.25
CA GLY A 75 -3.96 -10.91 -6.83
C GLY A 75 -5.06 -11.43 -7.73
N PRO A 76 -5.56 -12.65 -7.46
CA PRO A 76 -6.70 -13.23 -8.16
C PRO A 76 -7.94 -12.37 -8.06
N GLU A 77 -8.92 -12.68 -8.89
CA GLU A 77 -10.25 -12.08 -8.79
C GLU A 77 -10.87 -12.37 -7.41
N SER A 78 -11.66 -11.43 -6.90
CA SER A 78 -12.35 -11.53 -5.60
C SER A 78 -11.44 -11.79 -4.40
N SER A 79 -10.15 -11.42 -4.48
CA SER A 79 -9.19 -11.57 -3.39
C SER A 79 -9.22 -10.42 -2.37
N GLY A 80 -9.94 -9.33 -2.63
CA GLY A 80 -10.04 -8.16 -1.74
C GLY A 80 -9.13 -6.97 -2.12
N LYS A 81 -8.62 -6.91 -3.36
CA LYS A 81 -7.77 -5.81 -3.84
C LYS A 81 -8.43 -4.44 -3.69
N THR A 82 -9.63 -4.31 -4.27
CA THR A 82 -10.41 -3.07 -4.21
C THR A 82 -10.82 -2.73 -2.77
N THR A 83 -11.15 -3.73 -1.95
CA THR A 83 -11.44 -3.54 -0.52
C THR A 83 -10.27 -2.90 0.22
N LEU A 84 -9.04 -3.38 0.01
CA LEU A 84 -7.85 -2.76 0.61
C LEU A 84 -7.66 -1.30 0.17
N ALA A 85 -7.87 -1.01 -1.11
CA ALA A 85 -7.72 0.35 -1.63
C ALA A 85 -8.81 1.29 -1.09
N ILE A 86 -10.06 0.82 -0.96
CA ILE A 86 -11.16 1.60 -0.39
C ILE A 86 -10.90 1.88 1.10
N HIS A 87 -10.41 0.92 1.87
CA HIS A 87 -10.00 1.18 3.26
C HIS A 87 -8.89 2.24 3.35
N ALA A 88 -7.90 2.20 2.44
CA ALA A 88 -6.86 3.23 2.39
C ALA A 88 -7.43 4.63 2.11
N ILE A 89 -8.45 4.75 1.25
CA ILE A 89 -9.18 6.00 1.02
C ILE A 89 -9.86 6.48 2.31
N ALA A 90 -10.60 5.59 2.98
CA ALA A 90 -11.28 5.93 4.24
C ALA A 90 -10.28 6.40 5.32
N GLU A 91 -9.13 5.73 5.45
CA GLU A 91 -8.09 6.11 6.41
C GLU A 91 -7.43 7.45 6.03
N ALA A 92 -7.21 7.72 4.72
CA ALA A 92 -6.71 9.02 4.26
C ALA A 92 -7.68 10.16 4.58
N GLN A 93 -8.98 9.98 4.34
CA GLN A 93 -10.02 10.96 4.64
C GLN A 93 -10.16 11.22 6.15
N LYS A 94 -10.01 10.18 7.00
CA LYS A 94 -9.97 10.34 8.47
C LYS A 94 -8.81 11.21 8.94
N GLN A 95 -7.69 11.22 8.20
CA GLN A 95 -6.57 12.13 8.45
C GLN A 95 -6.79 13.53 7.86
N GLY A 96 -7.96 13.83 7.30
CA GLY A 96 -8.27 15.09 6.63
C GLY A 96 -7.74 15.18 5.20
N GLY A 97 -7.27 14.07 4.63
CA GLY A 97 -6.72 14.01 3.28
C GLY A 97 -7.80 13.96 2.20
N ILE A 98 -7.43 14.43 1.01
CA ILE A 98 -8.28 14.43 -0.19
C ILE A 98 -7.96 13.19 -1.03
N ALA A 99 -9.01 12.43 -1.36
CA ALA A 99 -8.91 11.19 -2.10
C ALA A 99 -9.50 11.28 -3.50
N ALA A 100 -8.87 10.60 -4.45
CA ALA A 100 -9.38 10.42 -5.80
C ALA A 100 -9.34 8.94 -6.22
N PHE A 101 -10.32 8.54 -7.02
CA PHE A 101 -10.46 7.19 -7.55
C PHE A 101 -10.67 7.22 -9.06
N ILE A 102 -9.82 6.53 -9.80
CA ILE A 102 -9.96 6.33 -11.25
C ILE A 102 -10.54 4.93 -11.44
N ASP A 103 -11.83 4.88 -11.76
CA ASP A 103 -12.59 3.66 -11.99
C ASP A 103 -12.56 3.29 -13.49
N ALA A 104 -11.50 2.62 -13.89
CA ALA A 104 -11.35 2.15 -15.27
C ALA A 104 -12.17 0.88 -15.57
N GLU A 105 -12.65 0.18 -14.54
CA GLU A 105 -13.52 -0.99 -14.69
C GLU A 105 -15.02 -0.62 -14.72
N HIS A 106 -15.37 0.64 -14.40
CA HIS A 106 -16.76 1.12 -14.27
C HIS A 106 -17.59 0.30 -13.27
N ALA A 107 -16.97 -0.10 -12.18
CA ALA A 107 -17.53 -1.03 -11.20
C ALA A 107 -17.48 -0.53 -9.75
N PHE A 108 -17.27 0.78 -9.54
CA PHE A 108 -17.21 1.36 -8.21
C PHE A 108 -18.57 1.30 -7.52
N ASP A 109 -18.61 0.61 -6.37
CA ASP A 109 -19.79 0.50 -5.53
C ASP A 109 -19.76 1.58 -4.42
N ARG A 110 -20.58 2.63 -4.61
CA ARG A 110 -20.75 3.73 -3.66
C ARG A 110 -21.21 3.25 -2.29
N PHE A 111 -22.19 2.35 -2.24
CA PHE A 111 -22.77 1.87 -0.98
C PHE A 111 -21.77 1.01 -0.19
N TYR A 112 -21.00 0.22 -0.90
CA TYR A 112 -19.95 -0.55 -0.27
C TYR A 112 -18.84 0.37 0.27
N ALA A 113 -18.40 1.35 -0.49
CA ALA A 113 -17.39 2.32 -0.06
C ALA A 113 -17.84 3.09 1.20
N GLU A 114 -19.10 3.54 1.25
CA GLU A 114 -19.69 4.22 2.40
C GLU A 114 -19.68 3.32 3.66
N LYS A 115 -20.02 2.03 3.52
CA LYS A 115 -19.96 1.06 4.62
C LYS A 115 -18.54 0.82 5.13
N LEU A 116 -17.53 0.95 4.28
CA LEU A 116 -16.13 0.86 4.68
C LEU A 116 -15.59 2.15 5.31
N GLY A 117 -16.43 3.18 5.42
CA GLY A 117 -16.13 4.45 6.07
C GLY A 117 -15.59 5.52 5.16
N VAL A 118 -15.75 5.38 3.85
CA VAL A 118 -15.43 6.44 2.88
C VAL A 118 -16.48 7.53 2.94
N ASP A 119 -16.06 8.77 3.06
CA ASP A 119 -16.90 9.93 2.79
C ASP A 119 -17.04 10.07 1.26
N VAL A 120 -18.12 9.48 0.76
CA VAL A 120 -18.38 9.40 -0.69
C VAL A 120 -18.75 10.75 -1.30
N ASP A 121 -19.26 11.69 -0.51
CA ASP A 121 -19.60 13.03 -0.98
C ASP A 121 -18.33 13.88 -1.20
N ASN A 122 -17.22 13.53 -0.57
CA ASN A 122 -15.91 14.16 -0.72
C ASN A 122 -14.89 13.29 -1.47
N LEU A 123 -15.33 12.22 -2.13
CA LEU A 123 -14.48 11.39 -2.98
C LEU A 123 -14.54 11.88 -4.44
N TRP A 124 -13.39 12.23 -5.01
CA TRP A 124 -13.28 12.55 -6.43
C TRP A 124 -13.18 11.26 -7.25
N ILE A 125 -14.13 11.03 -8.16
CA ILE A 125 -14.16 9.84 -9.00
C ILE A 125 -14.13 10.22 -10.49
N SER A 126 -13.37 9.45 -11.28
CA SER A 126 -13.31 9.57 -12.74
C SER A 126 -13.47 8.19 -13.37
N GLN A 127 -14.27 8.14 -14.45
CA GLN A 127 -14.52 6.93 -15.25
C GLN A 127 -14.06 7.21 -16.70
N PRO A 128 -12.77 6.99 -16.99
CA PRO A 128 -12.18 7.32 -18.28
C PRO A 128 -12.54 6.30 -19.36
N ASP A 129 -12.59 6.75 -20.62
CA ASP A 129 -12.91 5.91 -21.79
C ASP A 129 -11.72 5.04 -22.24
N ASN A 130 -10.49 5.43 -21.91
CA ASN A 130 -9.27 4.74 -22.32
C ASN A 130 -8.11 4.97 -21.34
N GLY A 131 -7.03 4.19 -21.50
CA GLY A 131 -5.88 4.24 -20.61
C GLY A 131 -5.10 5.55 -20.65
N GLU A 132 -4.98 6.19 -21.82
CA GLU A 132 -4.33 7.49 -21.97
C GLU A 132 -5.06 8.57 -21.18
N GLN A 133 -6.40 8.61 -21.29
CA GLN A 133 -7.24 9.55 -20.55
C GLN A 133 -7.13 9.31 -19.04
N ALA A 134 -7.18 8.06 -18.59
CA ALA A 134 -7.04 7.69 -17.18
C ALA A 134 -5.72 8.21 -16.58
N LEU A 135 -4.61 7.97 -17.29
CA LEU A 135 -3.28 8.32 -16.81
C LEU A 135 -2.98 9.82 -16.93
N GLU A 136 -3.60 10.52 -17.89
CA GLU A 136 -3.50 11.98 -17.99
C GLU A 136 -4.31 12.66 -16.87
N ILE A 137 -5.50 12.17 -16.54
CA ILE A 137 -6.29 12.63 -15.38
C ILE A 137 -5.50 12.39 -14.09
N ALA A 138 -4.87 11.21 -13.94
CA ALA A 138 -4.00 10.93 -12.81
C ALA A 138 -2.84 11.93 -12.70
N ASP A 139 -2.15 12.23 -13.80
CA ASP A 139 -1.04 13.20 -13.83
C ASP A 139 -1.51 14.61 -13.40
N GLN A 140 -2.65 15.06 -13.91
CA GLN A 140 -3.21 16.39 -13.56
C GLN A 140 -3.60 16.46 -12.09
N LEU A 141 -4.28 15.44 -11.55
CA LEU A 141 -4.66 15.38 -10.14
C LEU A 141 -3.42 15.40 -9.23
N ILE A 142 -2.41 14.60 -9.52
CA ILE A 142 -1.17 14.54 -8.73
C ILE A 142 -0.42 15.88 -8.82
N ARG A 143 -0.31 16.50 -10.00
CA ARG A 143 0.33 17.79 -10.19
C ARG A 143 -0.34 18.94 -9.46
N SER A 144 -1.62 18.83 -9.16
CA SER A 144 -2.32 19.83 -8.36
C SER A 144 -1.78 19.98 -6.95
N SER A 145 -1.04 18.95 -6.47
CA SER A 145 -0.54 18.82 -5.08
C SER A 145 -1.65 18.82 -4.01
N ALA A 146 -2.92 18.66 -4.42
CA ALA A 146 -4.06 18.68 -3.52
C ALA A 146 -4.51 17.26 -3.12
N ILE A 147 -4.04 16.22 -3.83
CA ILE A 147 -4.49 14.84 -3.63
C ILE A 147 -3.51 14.10 -2.73
N ASP A 148 -4.00 13.59 -1.61
CA ASP A 148 -3.23 12.77 -0.67
C ASP A 148 -3.14 11.30 -1.10
N ILE A 149 -4.24 10.77 -1.64
CA ILE A 149 -4.31 9.41 -2.15
C ILE A 149 -5.03 9.36 -3.49
N LEU A 150 -4.43 8.65 -4.45
CA LEU A 150 -5.03 8.33 -5.74
C LEU A 150 -5.05 6.81 -5.93
N VAL A 151 -6.21 6.26 -6.24
CA VAL A 151 -6.39 4.85 -6.59
C VAL A 151 -6.73 4.72 -8.07
N VAL A 152 -6.10 3.78 -8.76
CA VAL A 152 -6.44 3.39 -10.15
C VAL A 152 -6.89 1.93 -10.13
N ASP A 153 -8.16 1.68 -10.42
CA ASP A 153 -8.77 0.34 -10.47
C ASP A 153 -9.39 0.08 -11.85
N SER A 154 -8.81 -0.76 -12.65
CA SER A 154 -7.52 -1.45 -12.49
C SER A 154 -6.61 -1.24 -13.71
N VAL A 155 -5.32 -1.55 -13.56
CA VAL A 155 -4.36 -1.51 -14.68
C VAL A 155 -4.81 -2.38 -15.85
N ALA A 156 -5.48 -3.51 -15.56
CA ALA A 156 -5.98 -4.42 -16.58
C ALA A 156 -7.01 -3.76 -17.51
N ALA A 157 -7.77 -2.78 -17.02
CA ALA A 157 -8.79 -2.05 -17.76
C ALA A 157 -8.24 -0.80 -18.48
N LEU A 158 -6.98 -0.44 -18.29
CA LEU A 158 -6.34 0.69 -18.99
C LEU A 158 -6.05 0.32 -20.45
N THR A 159 -7.10 0.20 -21.26
CA THR A 159 -6.98 -0.14 -22.67
C THR A 159 -6.47 1.07 -23.45
N PRO A 160 -5.37 0.93 -24.24
CA PRO A 160 -4.87 1.99 -25.09
C PRO A 160 -5.91 2.44 -26.11
N LYS A 161 -6.01 3.75 -26.36
CA LYS A 161 -6.95 4.33 -27.32
C LYS A 161 -6.82 3.69 -28.70
N LYS A 162 -5.59 3.43 -29.15
CA LYS A 162 -5.33 2.77 -30.45
C LYS A 162 -5.91 1.36 -30.52
N GLU A 163 -5.99 0.65 -29.40
CA GLU A 163 -6.60 -0.68 -29.33
C GLU A 163 -8.12 -0.60 -29.43
N ILE A 164 -8.73 0.44 -28.82
CA ILE A 164 -10.18 0.67 -28.90
C ILE A 164 -10.63 1.10 -30.29
N GLU A 165 -9.82 1.91 -30.99
CA GLU A 165 -10.10 2.43 -32.33
C GLU A 165 -9.76 1.43 -33.45
N GLY A 166 -9.04 0.33 -33.14
CA GLY A 166 -8.69 -0.73 -34.08
C GLY A 166 -9.85 -1.68 -34.38
N ASP A 167 -9.71 -2.47 -35.41
CA ASP A 167 -10.68 -3.51 -35.77
C ASP A 167 -10.56 -4.72 -34.81
N MET A 168 -11.67 -5.45 -34.66
CA MET A 168 -11.68 -6.69 -33.88
C MET A 168 -10.74 -7.72 -34.51
N GLY A 169 -9.70 -8.12 -33.76
CA GLY A 169 -8.66 -9.04 -34.21
C GLY A 169 -7.33 -8.40 -34.55
N ASP A 170 -7.25 -7.07 -34.50
CA ASP A 170 -5.98 -6.37 -34.66
C ASP A 170 -5.01 -6.69 -33.51
N SER A 171 -3.73 -6.77 -33.86
CA SER A 171 -2.69 -7.06 -32.86
C SER A 171 -2.34 -5.81 -32.06
N ALA A 172 -2.69 -5.83 -30.76
CA ALA A 172 -2.41 -4.77 -29.79
C ALA A 172 -1.20 -5.09 -28.89
N VAL A 173 -0.33 -6.02 -29.30
CA VAL A 173 0.77 -6.53 -28.47
C VAL A 173 1.66 -5.39 -27.97
N GLY A 174 1.78 -5.28 -26.66
CA GLY A 174 2.70 -4.38 -25.98
C GLY A 174 2.25 -2.92 -25.91
N LEU A 175 1.10 -2.52 -26.45
CA LEU A 175 0.61 -1.14 -26.40
C LEU A 175 0.39 -0.71 -24.93
N GLN A 176 -0.32 -1.50 -24.13
CA GLN A 176 -0.56 -1.23 -22.72
C GLN A 176 0.75 -1.14 -21.92
N ALA A 177 1.72 -2.02 -22.17
CA ALA A 177 3.00 -1.99 -21.49
C ALA A 177 3.82 -0.72 -21.83
N ARG A 178 3.74 -0.23 -23.06
CA ARG A 178 4.35 1.04 -23.47
C ARG A 178 3.68 2.23 -22.79
N LEU A 179 2.34 2.26 -22.76
CA LEU A 179 1.56 3.28 -22.11
C LEU A 179 1.90 3.36 -20.63
N MET A 180 1.90 2.24 -19.90
CA MET A 180 2.28 2.17 -18.49
C MET A 180 3.72 2.62 -18.26
N SER A 181 4.67 2.20 -19.09
CA SER A 181 6.07 2.60 -18.96
C SER A 181 6.25 4.11 -19.15
N GLN A 182 5.55 4.71 -20.10
CA GLN A 182 5.59 6.15 -20.35
C GLN A 182 4.96 6.93 -19.18
N ALA A 183 3.79 6.52 -18.74
CA ALA A 183 3.06 7.17 -17.65
C ALA A 183 3.85 7.12 -16.34
N LEU A 184 4.31 5.94 -15.92
CA LEU A 184 5.02 5.78 -14.65
C LEU A 184 6.35 6.54 -14.63
N ARG A 185 7.02 6.70 -15.79
CA ARG A 185 8.22 7.53 -15.91
C ARG A 185 7.93 9.00 -15.60
N LYS A 186 6.77 9.51 -16.05
CA LYS A 186 6.32 10.89 -15.75
C LYS A 186 5.86 11.01 -14.30
N LEU A 187 4.98 10.10 -13.86
CA LEU A 187 4.30 10.18 -12.58
C LEU A 187 5.23 10.04 -11.38
N THR A 188 6.26 9.18 -11.45
CA THR A 188 7.09 8.84 -10.29
C THR A 188 7.72 10.06 -9.63
N SER A 189 8.28 10.98 -10.42
CA SER A 189 8.92 12.19 -9.86
C SER A 189 7.90 13.17 -9.29
N THR A 190 6.73 13.28 -9.92
CA THR A 190 5.65 14.16 -9.47
C THR A 190 5.04 13.63 -8.17
N ILE A 191 4.74 12.34 -8.10
CA ILE A 191 4.23 11.65 -6.91
C ILE A 191 5.14 11.89 -5.70
N ALA A 192 6.46 11.74 -5.88
CA ALA A 192 7.42 11.98 -4.81
C ALA A 192 7.44 13.44 -4.33
N LYS A 193 7.28 14.41 -5.25
CA LYS A 193 7.30 15.85 -4.92
C LYS A 193 5.99 16.31 -4.26
N THR A 194 4.86 15.75 -4.65
CA THR A 194 3.54 16.11 -4.13
C THR A 194 3.14 15.30 -2.90
N ASN A 195 3.98 14.36 -2.48
CA ASN A 195 3.73 13.45 -1.35
C ASN A 195 2.43 12.65 -1.47
N THR A 196 1.97 12.41 -2.71
CA THR A 196 0.74 11.66 -2.99
C THR A 196 0.98 10.16 -2.85
N CYS A 197 0.12 9.45 -2.13
CA CYS A 197 0.09 7.99 -2.13
C CYS A 197 -0.66 7.51 -3.38
N CYS A 198 0.01 6.78 -4.29
CA CYS A 198 -0.61 6.34 -5.54
C CYS A 198 -0.71 4.80 -5.58
N ILE A 199 -1.94 4.28 -5.53
CA ILE A 199 -2.23 2.85 -5.53
C ILE A 199 -2.73 2.41 -6.90
N PHE A 200 -2.04 1.45 -7.50
CA PHE A 200 -2.49 0.75 -8.70
C PHE A 200 -2.98 -0.65 -8.34
N ILE A 201 -4.23 -0.92 -8.61
CA ILE A 201 -4.78 -2.27 -8.51
C ILE A 201 -4.48 -3.01 -9.82
N ASN A 202 -4.03 -4.25 -9.71
CA ASN A 202 -3.65 -5.05 -10.86
C ASN A 202 -4.21 -6.47 -10.79
N GLN A 203 -4.42 -7.07 -11.95
CA GLN A 203 -4.91 -8.44 -12.09
C GLN A 203 -3.76 -9.37 -12.45
N LEU A 204 -3.88 -10.62 -12.03
CA LEU A 204 -2.98 -11.70 -12.45
C LEU A 204 -3.44 -12.28 -13.78
N ARG A 205 -2.48 -12.65 -14.61
CA ARG A 205 -2.65 -13.41 -15.84
C ARG A 205 -1.65 -14.55 -15.84
N GLU A 206 -1.95 -15.61 -16.54
CA GLU A 206 -1.03 -16.72 -16.73
C GLU A 206 -0.31 -16.59 -18.06
N LYS A 207 0.99 -16.77 -18.04
CA LYS A 207 1.81 -16.85 -19.24
C LYS A 207 1.64 -18.22 -19.88
N ILE A 208 1.19 -18.24 -21.13
CA ILE A 208 1.07 -19.46 -21.93
C ILE A 208 2.47 -20.01 -22.21
N GLY A 209 2.65 -21.33 -22.06
CA GLY A 209 3.89 -22.03 -22.40
C GLY A 209 5.00 -22.03 -21.37
N VAL A 210 4.75 -21.56 -20.14
CA VAL A 210 5.71 -21.67 -19.03
C VAL A 210 5.57 -23.07 -18.38
N MET A 211 6.47 -23.99 -18.74
CA MET A 211 6.48 -25.34 -18.16
C MET A 211 7.19 -25.41 -16.81
N PHE A 212 8.09 -24.48 -16.48
CA PHE A 212 8.85 -24.42 -15.23
C PHE A 212 8.84 -23.02 -14.64
N GLY A 213 8.74 -22.91 -13.32
CA GLY A 213 8.68 -21.64 -12.60
C GLY A 213 7.26 -21.12 -12.39
N ASN A 214 7.12 -19.85 -12.01
CA ASN A 214 5.81 -19.24 -11.77
C ASN A 214 5.24 -18.66 -13.08
N PRO A 215 4.13 -19.19 -13.59
CA PRO A 215 3.48 -18.68 -14.81
C PRO A 215 2.76 -17.35 -14.57
N GLU A 216 2.43 -17.01 -13.32
CA GLU A 216 1.66 -15.82 -13.00
C GLU A 216 2.42 -14.52 -13.32
N THR A 217 1.75 -13.58 -13.92
CA THR A 217 2.25 -12.24 -14.20
C THR A 217 1.14 -11.20 -14.04
N THR A 218 1.50 -9.97 -13.75
CA THR A 218 0.57 -8.84 -13.72
C THR A 218 0.42 -8.22 -15.11
N THR A 219 -0.73 -7.57 -15.37
CA THR A 219 -0.99 -6.83 -16.63
C THR A 219 -0.16 -5.54 -16.70
N GLY A 220 -0.10 -4.89 -17.89
CA GLY A 220 0.63 -3.64 -18.06
C GLY A 220 2.15 -3.79 -18.15
N GLY A 221 2.66 -5.01 -18.37
CA GLY A 221 4.08 -5.30 -18.54
C GLY A 221 4.88 -5.26 -17.23
N ASN A 222 6.15 -4.83 -17.31
CA ASN A 222 7.05 -4.83 -16.16
C ASN A 222 7.18 -3.46 -15.46
N ALA A 223 6.53 -2.41 -15.98
CA ALA A 223 6.75 -1.06 -15.49
C ALA A 223 6.44 -0.90 -13.98
N LEU A 224 5.28 -1.37 -13.51
CA LEU A 224 4.94 -1.33 -12.09
C LEU A 224 5.90 -2.14 -11.22
N LYS A 225 6.43 -3.26 -11.71
CA LYS A 225 7.43 -4.05 -10.96
C LYS A 225 8.68 -3.24 -10.65
N PHE A 226 9.07 -2.31 -11.51
CA PHE A 226 10.23 -1.43 -11.31
C PHE A 226 9.88 -0.16 -10.54
N TYR A 227 8.82 0.54 -10.93
CA TYR A 227 8.48 1.86 -10.39
C TYR A 227 7.81 1.82 -9.03
N SER A 228 7.03 0.78 -8.69
CA SER A 228 6.43 0.66 -7.36
C SER A 228 7.49 0.57 -6.25
N SER A 229 7.23 1.24 -5.14
CA SER A 229 8.01 1.11 -3.91
C SER A 229 7.54 -0.04 -3.05
N VAL A 230 6.25 -0.33 -3.09
CA VAL A 230 5.61 -1.44 -2.38
C VAL A 230 4.79 -2.26 -3.38
N ARG A 231 4.86 -3.60 -3.28
CA ARG A 231 4.03 -4.52 -4.05
C ARG A 231 3.43 -5.56 -3.10
N LEU A 232 2.10 -5.68 -3.16
CA LEU A 232 1.31 -6.54 -2.31
C LEU A 232 0.62 -7.62 -3.16
N ASP A 233 0.90 -8.89 -2.84
CA ASP A 233 0.19 -10.06 -3.38
C ASP A 233 -0.87 -10.48 -2.37
N ILE A 234 -2.15 -10.20 -2.68
CA ILE A 234 -3.29 -10.57 -1.84
C ILE A 234 -3.97 -11.84 -2.37
N ARG A 235 -4.17 -12.82 -1.49
CA ARG A 235 -4.80 -14.09 -1.82
C ARG A 235 -5.78 -14.54 -0.76
N ARG A 236 -6.89 -15.11 -1.19
CA ARG A 236 -7.81 -15.84 -0.33
C ARG A 236 -7.13 -17.11 0.19
N VAL A 237 -7.19 -17.33 1.49
CA VAL A 237 -6.70 -18.55 2.16
C VAL A 237 -7.83 -19.53 2.35
N THR A 238 -8.93 -19.07 2.97
CA THR A 238 -10.13 -19.88 3.22
C THR A 238 -11.36 -18.98 3.25
N SER A 239 -12.53 -19.58 3.06
CA SER A 239 -13.80 -18.88 3.22
C SER A 239 -14.27 -18.96 4.67
N ILE A 240 -14.84 -17.88 5.18
CA ILE A 240 -15.47 -17.80 6.49
C ILE A 240 -16.95 -18.09 6.29
N LYS A 241 -17.47 -19.00 7.10
CA LYS A 241 -18.87 -19.45 7.01
C LYS A 241 -19.59 -19.20 8.32
N ASP A 242 -20.86 -18.84 8.21
CA ASP A 242 -21.86 -18.90 9.29
C ASP A 242 -22.90 -19.93 8.88
N GLY A 243 -22.88 -21.11 9.52
CA GLY A 243 -23.61 -22.27 9.05
C GLY A 243 -23.16 -22.68 7.64
N ASP A 244 -24.10 -22.72 6.70
CA ASP A 244 -23.83 -23.02 5.28
C ASP A 244 -23.51 -21.79 4.43
N GLN A 245 -23.72 -20.59 4.95
CA GLN A 245 -23.52 -19.35 4.22
C GLN A 245 -22.08 -18.88 4.33
N VAL A 246 -21.47 -18.53 3.18
CA VAL A 246 -20.17 -17.87 3.14
C VAL A 246 -20.36 -16.38 3.42
N ILE A 247 -19.80 -15.89 4.53
CA ILE A 247 -19.93 -14.50 4.99
C ILE A 247 -18.69 -13.68 4.75
N GLY A 248 -17.56 -14.28 4.41
CA GLY A 248 -16.30 -13.57 4.19
C GLY A 248 -15.18 -14.50 3.77
N ASN A 249 -13.99 -13.94 3.73
CA ASN A 249 -12.76 -14.67 3.41
C ASN A 249 -11.64 -14.29 4.40
N GLN A 250 -10.89 -15.29 4.82
CA GLN A 250 -9.57 -15.06 5.37
C GLN A 250 -8.60 -14.84 4.21
N VAL A 251 -7.89 -13.74 4.25
CA VAL A 251 -6.94 -13.36 3.22
C VAL A 251 -5.53 -13.29 3.77
N ARG A 252 -4.58 -13.54 2.89
CA ARG A 252 -3.14 -13.36 3.15
C ARG A 252 -2.60 -12.33 2.18
N VAL A 253 -1.95 -11.30 2.71
CA VAL A 253 -1.21 -10.30 1.95
C VAL A 253 0.28 -10.54 2.14
N LYS A 254 0.99 -10.83 1.04
CA LYS A 254 2.45 -10.97 1.04
C LYS A 254 3.06 -9.69 0.47
N ILE A 255 3.98 -9.10 1.21
CA ILE A 255 4.75 -7.94 0.76
C ILE A 255 5.93 -8.45 -0.08
N VAL A 256 5.76 -8.48 -1.40
CA VAL A 256 6.77 -9.06 -2.31
C VAL A 256 7.87 -8.08 -2.68
N LYS A 257 7.62 -6.78 -2.49
CA LYS A 257 8.59 -5.69 -2.65
C LYS A 257 8.30 -4.60 -1.66
N ASN A 258 9.33 -4.09 -1.02
CA ASN A 258 9.26 -2.95 -0.11
C ASN A 258 10.58 -2.18 -0.17
N LYS A 259 10.52 -0.88 -0.48
CA LYS A 259 11.69 0.02 -0.51
C LYS A 259 11.82 0.88 0.75
N VAL A 260 10.84 0.83 1.66
CA VAL A 260 10.82 1.63 2.89
C VAL A 260 11.05 0.82 4.15
N ALA A 261 10.98 -0.52 4.05
CA ALA A 261 11.27 -1.46 5.15
C ALA A 261 11.65 -2.83 4.57
N PRO A 262 12.11 -3.81 5.38
CA PRO A 262 12.42 -5.16 4.92
C PRO A 262 11.20 -5.85 4.27
N PRO A 263 11.34 -6.40 3.05
CA PRO A 263 10.26 -7.06 2.33
C PRO A 263 10.00 -8.48 2.86
N PHE A 264 9.05 -9.19 2.19
CA PHE A 264 8.69 -10.60 2.37
C PHE A 264 7.94 -10.95 3.65
N ARG A 265 7.52 -9.94 4.43
CA ARG A 265 6.59 -10.12 5.52
C ARG A 265 5.20 -10.46 4.98
N LYS A 266 4.35 -11.02 5.84
CA LYS A 266 2.98 -11.42 5.53
C LYS A 266 2.05 -10.87 6.60
N ALA A 267 0.84 -10.49 6.19
CA ALA A 267 -0.28 -10.19 7.05
C ALA A 267 -1.45 -11.13 6.70
N GLU A 268 -2.17 -11.60 7.69
CA GLU A 268 -3.38 -12.38 7.52
C GLU A 268 -4.50 -11.73 8.34
N PHE A 269 -5.65 -11.56 7.71
CA PHE A 269 -6.83 -10.99 8.35
C PHE A 269 -8.10 -11.41 7.61
N GLU A 270 -9.24 -11.13 8.23
CA GLU A 270 -10.55 -11.44 7.67
C GLU A 270 -11.12 -10.25 6.90
N ILE A 271 -11.74 -10.52 5.75
CA ILE A 271 -12.59 -9.59 5.04
C ILE A 271 -14.01 -10.16 5.06
N THR A 272 -14.93 -9.47 5.74
CA THR A 272 -16.36 -9.79 5.79
C THR A 272 -17.07 -9.12 4.62
N PHE A 273 -17.95 -9.84 3.95
CA PHE A 273 -18.69 -9.30 2.81
C PHE A 273 -19.63 -8.18 3.27
N GLY A 274 -19.55 -7.04 2.57
CA GLY A 274 -20.33 -5.86 2.92
C GLY A 274 -19.83 -5.02 4.10
N GLU A 275 -18.80 -5.48 4.85
CA GLU A 275 -18.25 -4.80 6.02
C GLU A 275 -16.75 -4.49 5.90
N GLY A 276 -16.04 -5.22 5.01
CA GLY A 276 -14.61 -5.04 4.79
C GLY A 276 -13.73 -5.75 5.82
N ILE A 277 -12.60 -5.15 6.18
CA ILE A 277 -11.61 -5.72 7.09
C ILE A 277 -12.19 -5.82 8.51
N SER A 278 -12.16 -7.02 9.08
CA SER A 278 -12.64 -7.30 10.44
C SER A 278 -11.63 -6.82 11.49
N LYS A 279 -11.75 -5.57 11.92
CA LYS A 279 -10.85 -5.01 12.95
C LYS A 279 -10.89 -5.79 14.26
N ILE A 280 -12.08 -6.22 14.70
CA ILE A 280 -12.22 -7.03 15.91
C ILE A 280 -11.55 -8.40 15.74
N GLY A 281 -11.64 -9.01 14.56
CA GLY A 281 -10.91 -10.23 14.25
C GLY A 281 -9.41 -10.06 14.42
N GLU A 282 -8.85 -8.97 13.92
CA GLU A 282 -7.43 -8.66 14.08
C GLU A 282 -7.04 -8.41 15.55
N ILE A 283 -7.88 -7.72 16.33
CA ILE A 283 -7.63 -7.51 17.77
C ILE A 283 -7.50 -8.85 18.51
N VAL A 284 -8.39 -9.82 18.23
CA VAL A 284 -8.30 -11.16 18.83
C VAL A 284 -7.03 -11.87 18.40
N ASP A 285 -6.73 -11.91 17.12
CA ASP A 285 -5.61 -12.68 16.58
C ASP A 285 -4.26 -12.07 16.98
N LEU A 286 -4.10 -10.75 16.84
CA LEU A 286 -2.89 -10.04 17.26
C LEU A 286 -2.77 -10.02 18.80
N GLY A 287 -3.88 -9.85 19.52
CA GLY A 287 -3.89 -9.93 20.98
C GLY A 287 -3.32 -11.25 21.51
N VAL A 288 -3.67 -12.36 20.86
CA VAL A 288 -3.09 -13.68 21.18
C VAL A 288 -1.63 -13.75 20.73
N GLN A 289 -1.31 -13.29 19.55
CA GLN A 289 0.05 -13.31 19.00
C GLN A 289 1.05 -12.54 19.87
N TYR A 290 0.63 -11.39 20.41
CA TYR A 290 1.46 -10.55 21.28
C TYR A 290 1.31 -10.86 22.78
N GLY A 291 0.56 -11.93 23.14
CA GLY A 291 0.40 -12.38 24.51
C GLY A 291 -0.45 -11.47 25.40
N ILE A 292 -1.15 -10.49 24.83
CA ILE A 292 -2.08 -9.59 25.53
C ILE A 292 -3.34 -10.37 25.89
N ILE A 293 -3.90 -11.12 24.95
CA ILE A 293 -4.99 -12.07 25.17
C ILE A 293 -4.37 -13.45 25.37
N GLN A 294 -4.65 -14.08 26.50
CA GLN A 294 -4.22 -15.43 26.78
C GLN A 294 -5.22 -16.42 26.21
N LYS A 295 -4.71 -17.41 25.50
CA LYS A 295 -5.50 -18.53 24.96
C LYS A 295 -5.10 -19.83 25.68
N SER A 296 -6.05 -20.45 26.36
CA SER A 296 -5.88 -21.75 27.02
C SER A 296 -6.95 -22.73 26.51
N GLY A 297 -6.53 -23.67 25.66
CA GLY A 297 -7.47 -24.53 24.95
C GLY A 297 -8.41 -23.72 24.07
N SER A 298 -9.72 -23.82 24.30
CA SER A 298 -10.75 -23.02 23.62
C SER A 298 -11.09 -21.71 24.32
N TRP A 299 -10.54 -21.44 25.49
CA TRP A 299 -10.85 -20.24 26.27
C TRP A 299 -9.89 -19.11 25.99
N PHE A 300 -10.46 -17.91 25.88
CA PHE A 300 -9.74 -16.64 25.76
C PHE A 300 -9.92 -15.84 27.06
N SER A 301 -8.85 -15.21 27.53
CA SER A 301 -8.86 -14.40 28.75
C SER A 301 -7.98 -13.17 28.59
N TYR A 302 -8.33 -12.10 29.31
CA TYR A 302 -7.59 -10.86 29.39
C TYR A 302 -7.50 -10.40 30.86
N ASN A 303 -6.29 -10.03 31.30
CA ASN A 303 -6.03 -9.64 32.71
C ASN A 303 -6.62 -10.62 33.75
N GLY A 304 -6.52 -11.92 33.50
CA GLY A 304 -7.04 -12.97 34.39
C GLY A 304 -8.56 -13.17 34.33
N THR A 305 -9.28 -12.33 33.59
CA THR A 305 -10.73 -12.44 33.37
C THR A 305 -11.02 -13.24 32.11
N LYS A 306 -11.90 -14.23 32.20
CA LYS A 306 -12.35 -14.99 31.04
C LYS A 306 -13.20 -14.08 30.13
N LEU A 307 -12.86 -14.00 28.85
CA LEU A 307 -13.64 -13.32 27.84
C LEU A 307 -14.75 -14.21 27.30
N ALA A 308 -14.36 -15.27 26.56
CA ALA A 308 -15.32 -16.22 26.00
C ALA A 308 -14.64 -17.54 25.63
N GLN A 309 -15.47 -18.56 25.30
CA GLN A 309 -15.02 -19.81 24.75
C GLN A 309 -15.17 -19.79 23.22
N GLY A 310 -14.07 -19.92 22.51
CA GLY A 310 -14.02 -19.86 21.05
C GLY A 310 -13.74 -18.44 20.54
N ARG A 311 -13.15 -18.39 19.35
CA ARG A 311 -12.73 -17.14 18.70
C ARG A 311 -13.91 -16.23 18.35
N ASP A 312 -14.98 -16.80 17.79
CA ASP A 312 -16.15 -16.02 17.35
C ASP A 312 -16.93 -15.44 18.52
N ALA A 313 -17.09 -16.21 19.61
CA ALA A 313 -17.69 -15.68 20.83
C ALA A 313 -16.82 -14.58 21.47
N THR A 314 -15.50 -14.69 21.38
CA THR A 314 -14.58 -13.64 21.84
C THR A 314 -14.70 -12.37 20.97
N LYS A 315 -14.82 -12.51 19.65
CA LYS A 315 -15.10 -11.39 18.74
C LYS A 315 -16.40 -10.69 19.12
N ALA A 316 -17.48 -11.45 19.27
CA ALA A 316 -18.78 -10.88 19.65
C ALA A 316 -18.69 -10.10 20.97
N MET A 317 -18.07 -10.69 22.00
CA MET A 317 -17.90 -10.07 23.31
C MET A 317 -17.09 -8.76 23.24
N ILE A 318 -16.01 -8.72 22.44
CA ILE A 318 -15.21 -7.50 22.25
C ILE A 318 -15.97 -6.47 21.43
N MET A 319 -16.74 -6.88 20.43
CA MET A 319 -17.57 -6.01 19.60
C MET A 319 -18.66 -5.31 20.44
N ASP A 320 -19.24 -6.02 21.41
CA ASP A 320 -20.24 -5.48 22.34
C ASP A 320 -19.62 -4.55 23.41
N ASN A 321 -18.30 -4.47 23.49
CA ASN A 321 -17.57 -3.64 24.45
C ASN A 321 -16.51 -2.77 23.75
N PRO A 322 -16.91 -1.59 23.20
CA PRO A 322 -16.00 -0.69 22.49
C PRO A 322 -14.80 -0.21 23.33
N GLU A 323 -14.97 0.02 24.63
CA GLU A 323 -13.89 0.46 25.52
C GLU A 323 -12.79 -0.61 25.60
N LEU A 324 -13.18 -1.88 25.73
CA LEU A 324 -12.25 -3.00 25.73
C LEU A 324 -11.56 -3.15 24.36
N ALA A 325 -12.28 -2.94 23.25
CA ALA A 325 -11.72 -2.98 21.92
C ALA A 325 -10.62 -1.93 21.73
N GLU A 326 -10.86 -0.69 22.14
CA GLU A 326 -9.89 0.41 22.09
C GLU A 326 -8.66 0.15 22.98
N GLU A 327 -8.89 -0.35 24.21
CA GLU A 327 -7.81 -0.71 25.13
C GLU A 327 -6.90 -1.78 24.53
N LEU A 328 -7.49 -2.87 24.02
CA LEU A 328 -6.73 -3.97 23.40
C LEU A 328 -5.98 -3.51 22.15
N GLU A 329 -6.61 -2.70 21.30
CA GLU A 329 -5.95 -2.14 20.10
C GLU A 329 -4.75 -1.27 20.50
N GLY A 330 -4.89 -0.43 21.52
CA GLY A 330 -3.81 0.40 22.02
C GLY A 330 -2.63 -0.43 22.56
N LEU A 331 -2.92 -1.48 23.32
CA LEU A 331 -1.89 -2.39 23.85
C LEU A 331 -1.17 -3.16 22.71
N ILE A 332 -1.91 -3.62 21.71
CA ILE A 332 -1.35 -4.29 20.54
C ILE A 332 -0.40 -3.35 19.77
N LYS A 333 -0.82 -2.11 19.51
CA LYS A 333 0.02 -1.12 18.84
C LYS A 333 1.30 -0.83 19.61
N ASN A 334 1.22 -0.70 20.94
CA ASN A 334 2.38 -0.49 21.80
C ASN A 334 3.34 -1.69 21.76
N ALA A 335 2.82 -2.92 21.87
CA ALA A 335 3.62 -4.14 21.79
C ALA A 335 4.34 -4.29 20.42
N ILE A 336 3.70 -3.89 19.32
CA ILE A 336 4.29 -3.87 17.99
C ILE A 336 5.48 -2.91 17.94
N VAL A 337 5.31 -1.68 18.47
CA VAL A 337 6.38 -0.66 18.50
C VAL A 337 7.57 -1.13 19.33
N GLU A 338 7.35 -1.79 20.46
CA GLU A 338 8.41 -2.32 21.32
C GLU A 338 9.22 -3.43 20.67
N GLN A 339 8.58 -4.30 19.88
CA GLN A 339 9.29 -5.37 19.15
C GLN A 339 10.03 -4.89 17.89
N THR A 340 9.76 -3.68 17.44
CA THR A 340 10.37 -3.13 16.23
C THR A 340 11.62 -2.28 16.55
N LYS A 341 11.82 -1.95 17.83
CA LYS A 341 13.04 -1.31 18.36
C LYS A 341 14.15 -2.32 18.61
#